data_6b82906dc7a7ac38a51e6109c46d66ac
#
_entry.id   6b82906dc7a7ac38a51e6109c46d66ac
#
_cell.length_a   1.000
_cell.length_b   1.000
_cell.length_c   1.000
_cell.angle_alpha   90.00
_cell.angle_beta   90.00
_cell.angle_gamma   90.00
#
_symmetry.space_group_name_H-M   'P 1'
#
loop_
_entity.id
_entity.type
_entity.pdbx_description
1 polymer ?
#
loop_
_entity_poly.entity_id
_entity_poly.type
_entity_poly.pdbx_seq_one_letter_code
_entity_poly.pdbx_strand_id
1 'polypeptide(L)'
;MKTDNRELPLDQFIELALYDKDEGYYMKKNPFGKEGDFITAPNITRVFSEIIAIWVVTFWKSLGSPKKFNLLEFGAGNGEMIKVIIETLKNFPDCFMNCNFQIHEKSDLLKEKQQLNLKSEKITWIEDIKKNNSHPTIFLANEFFDALPVKQYFKKKDGWVERFVNFKNKKEAEFKEHPTDIGKIEQNLNFNISNEQEIIEYSPGSFKYLKNICSLLKKNDGGILIIDYGYLDIKMHETLQAIKDHKYSNILENIGDSDITYNINFNIFKKFIDQFDQLNSLISNQKKFLTSMGIVQRAEIISENIPFSEKSDLFYRIRRLIDEKQMGELFKVMLIKKKKNKFKTGFEID
;
A
#
# COMPACT_ATOMS: atom_id res chain seq x y z
N MET A 1 2.77 -21.55 15.58
CA MET A 1 2.98 -20.43 16.54
C MET A 1 3.13 -20.94 17.97
N LYS A 2 4.17 -20.50 18.73
CA LYS A 2 4.26 -20.76 20.18
C LYS A 2 3.55 -19.61 20.90
N THR A 3 2.30 -19.82 21.31
CA THR A 3 1.42 -18.76 21.80
C THR A 3 0.90 -18.97 23.22
N ASP A 4 1.16 -20.13 23.85
CA ASP A 4 0.58 -20.46 25.17
C ASP A 4 1.06 -19.49 26.26
N ASN A 5 0.11 -18.86 26.98
CA ASN A 5 0.34 -17.91 28.07
C ASN A 5 1.28 -16.74 27.72
N ARG A 6 1.13 -16.18 26.53
CA ARG A 6 1.94 -15.07 26.04
C ARG A 6 1.07 -13.84 25.81
N GLU A 7 1.57 -12.68 26.22
CA GLU A 7 0.98 -11.40 25.90
C GLU A 7 1.88 -10.63 24.92
N LEU A 8 1.27 -10.03 23.88
CA LEU A 8 1.96 -9.29 22.84
C LEU A 8 1.32 -7.92 22.62
N PRO A 9 2.09 -6.86 22.36
CA PRO A 9 1.56 -5.64 21.74
C PRO A 9 0.83 -5.98 20.43
N LEU A 10 -0.21 -5.21 20.11
CA LEU A 10 -1.06 -5.48 18.94
C LEU A 10 -0.27 -5.59 17.62
N ASP A 11 0.71 -4.73 17.40
CA ASP A 11 1.55 -4.77 16.20
C ASP A 11 2.37 -6.07 16.10
N GLN A 12 2.88 -6.59 17.23
CA GLN A 12 3.58 -7.87 17.24
C GLN A 12 2.62 -9.06 17.03
N PHE A 13 1.40 -8.95 17.53
CA PHE A 13 0.35 -9.94 17.24
C PHE A 13 0.02 -9.97 15.74
N ILE A 14 -0.18 -8.79 15.12
CA ILE A 14 -0.46 -8.70 13.67
C ILE A 14 0.74 -9.23 12.86
N GLU A 15 1.97 -8.85 13.24
CA GLU A 15 3.19 -9.40 12.60
C GLU A 15 3.21 -10.92 12.66
N LEU A 16 2.87 -11.51 13.81
CA LEU A 16 2.79 -12.95 13.97
C LEU A 16 1.68 -13.56 13.10
N ALA A 17 0.47 -12.99 13.12
CA ALA A 17 -0.67 -13.51 12.37
C ALA A 17 -0.47 -13.45 10.85
N LEU A 18 0.18 -12.39 10.34
CA LEU A 18 0.36 -12.20 8.90
C LEU A 18 1.68 -12.80 8.38
N TYR A 19 2.76 -12.76 9.18
CA TYR A 19 4.12 -12.97 8.68
C TYR A 19 4.93 -14.01 9.47
N ASP A 20 4.32 -14.79 10.40
CA ASP A 20 4.99 -15.96 10.98
C ASP A 20 5.43 -16.91 9.88
N LYS A 21 6.69 -17.38 9.93
CA LYS A 21 7.32 -18.14 8.85
C LYS A 21 6.53 -19.39 8.43
N ASP A 22 5.91 -20.07 9.40
CA ASP A 22 5.24 -21.36 9.18
C ASP A 22 3.71 -21.23 9.10
N GLU A 23 3.13 -20.31 9.88
CA GLU A 23 1.69 -20.20 10.07
C GLU A 23 1.10 -18.82 9.71
N GLY A 24 1.93 -17.88 9.26
CA GLY A 24 1.47 -16.53 8.88
C GLY A 24 0.66 -16.53 7.58
N TYR A 25 -0.36 -15.70 7.55
CA TYR A 25 -1.32 -15.62 6.43
C TYR A 25 -0.66 -15.47 5.06
N TYR A 26 0.28 -14.51 4.89
CA TYR A 26 1.00 -14.29 3.63
C TYR A 26 2.14 -15.29 3.39
N MET A 27 2.49 -16.11 4.39
CA MET A 27 3.62 -17.01 4.30
C MET A 27 3.22 -18.44 3.88
N LYS A 28 1.94 -18.83 4.07
CA LYS A 28 1.46 -20.19 3.82
C LYS A 28 0.47 -20.33 2.66
N LYS A 29 -0.18 -19.25 2.24
CA LYS A 29 -1.13 -19.28 1.12
C LYS A 29 -0.99 -18.05 0.22
N ASN A 30 -1.49 -18.17 -1.01
CA ASN A 30 -1.66 -17.02 -1.89
C ASN A 30 -3.06 -16.41 -1.67
N PRO A 31 -3.18 -15.22 -1.08
CA PRO A 31 -4.47 -14.61 -0.84
C PRO A 31 -5.03 -13.88 -2.06
N PHE A 32 -4.26 -13.78 -3.16
CA PHE A 32 -4.59 -12.94 -4.30
C PHE A 32 -5.20 -13.72 -5.48
N GLY A 33 -6.16 -13.11 -6.19
CA GLY A 33 -6.79 -13.66 -7.38
C GLY A 33 -8.14 -14.31 -7.11
N LYS A 34 -8.69 -15.00 -8.13
CA LYS A 34 -10.05 -15.57 -8.08
C LYS A 34 -10.25 -16.64 -7.01
N GLU A 35 -9.18 -17.32 -6.63
CA GLU A 35 -9.17 -18.40 -5.60
C GLU A 35 -8.68 -17.89 -4.24
N GLY A 36 -8.32 -16.60 -4.14
CA GLY A 36 -7.86 -15.97 -2.90
C GLY A 36 -8.94 -15.18 -2.18
N ASP A 37 -8.64 -14.69 -0.99
CA ASP A 37 -9.55 -13.90 -0.15
C ASP A 37 -9.77 -12.48 -0.71
N PHE A 38 -8.88 -12.01 -1.63
CA PHE A 38 -8.88 -10.64 -2.15
C PHE A 38 -8.77 -10.55 -3.66
N ILE A 39 -9.54 -9.62 -4.21
CA ILE A 39 -9.43 -9.17 -5.59
C ILE A 39 -8.98 -7.72 -5.55
N THR A 40 -7.66 -7.49 -5.60
CA THR A 40 -7.04 -6.16 -5.63
C THR A 40 -7.27 -5.46 -6.96
N ALA A 41 -7.10 -4.14 -7.03
CA ALA A 41 -7.34 -3.35 -8.24
C ALA A 41 -6.62 -3.90 -9.50
N PRO A 42 -5.34 -4.34 -9.45
CA PRO A 42 -4.67 -4.99 -10.59
C PRO A 42 -5.33 -6.29 -11.06
N ASN A 43 -5.96 -7.03 -10.14
CA ASN A 43 -6.66 -8.28 -10.45
C ASN A 43 -8.12 -8.06 -10.93
N ILE A 44 -8.70 -6.89 -10.67
CA ILE A 44 -10.01 -6.53 -11.20
C ILE A 44 -9.92 -6.33 -12.71
N THR A 45 -8.97 -5.52 -13.16
CA THR A 45 -8.79 -5.24 -14.58
C THR A 45 -7.36 -4.82 -14.91
N ARG A 46 -6.84 -5.34 -15.99
CA ARG A 46 -5.56 -4.95 -16.57
C ARG A 46 -5.47 -3.44 -16.84
N VAL A 47 -6.60 -2.79 -17.15
CA VAL A 47 -6.66 -1.35 -17.47
C VAL A 47 -6.12 -0.51 -16.31
N PHE A 48 -6.37 -0.90 -15.06
CA PHE A 48 -5.78 -0.22 -13.88
C PHE A 48 -4.26 -0.14 -13.97
N SER A 49 -3.62 -1.28 -14.19
CA SER A 49 -2.15 -1.35 -14.28
C SER A 49 -1.59 -0.64 -15.53
N GLU A 50 -2.33 -0.62 -16.65
CA GLU A 50 -1.98 0.17 -17.84
C GLU A 50 -2.01 1.67 -17.53
N ILE A 51 -2.99 2.16 -16.78
CA ILE A 51 -3.07 3.56 -16.34
C ILE A 51 -1.90 3.91 -15.41
N ILE A 52 -1.55 3.02 -14.46
CA ILE A 52 -0.36 3.24 -13.61
C ILE A 52 0.92 3.26 -14.47
N ALA A 53 1.04 2.43 -15.49
CA ALA A 53 2.19 2.45 -16.41
C ALA A 53 2.31 3.80 -17.15
N ILE A 54 1.21 4.35 -17.65
CA ILE A 54 1.19 5.67 -18.28
C ILE A 54 1.58 6.77 -17.29
N TRP A 55 1.08 6.68 -16.04
CA TRP A 55 1.50 7.59 -14.97
C TRP A 55 3.02 7.50 -14.73
N VAL A 56 3.60 6.30 -14.68
CA VAL A 56 5.06 6.08 -14.54
C VAL A 56 5.82 6.75 -15.69
N VAL A 57 5.40 6.59 -16.95
CA VAL A 57 6.04 7.24 -18.11
C VAL A 57 6.00 8.76 -17.98
N THR A 58 4.84 9.31 -17.63
CA THR A 58 4.69 10.78 -17.53
C THR A 58 5.48 11.35 -16.34
N PHE A 59 5.52 10.61 -15.22
CA PHE A 59 6.33 11.00 -14.07
C PHE A 59 7.83 10.89 -14.37
N TRP A 60 8.31 9.82 -15.04
CA TRP A 60 9.69 9.69 -15.50
C TRP A 60 10.12 10.87 -16.40
N LYS A 61 9.25 11.28 -17.34
CA LYS A 61 9.49 12.49 -18.15
C LYS A 61 9.65 13.74 -17.30
N SER A 62 8.83 13.90 -16.24
CA SER A 62 8.91 15.03 -15.32
C SER A 62 10.19 15.07 -14.48
N LEU A 63 10.89 13.94 -14.36
CA LEU A 63 12.21 13.83 -13.74
C LEU A 63 13.36 14.21 -14.71
N GLY A 64 13.04 14.63 -15.95
CA GLY A 64 14.02 14.94 -16.99
C GLY A 64 14.47 13.73 -17.80
N SER A 65 13.65 12.68 -17.87
CA SER A 65 13.91 11.44 -18.61
C SER A 65 15.29 10.82 -18.30
N PRO A 66 15.58 10.50 -17.02
CA PRO A 66 16.88 9.99 -16.62
C PRO A 66 17.24 8.70 -17.39
N LYS A 67 18.50 8.59 -17.85
CA LYS A 67 19.03 7.43 -18.59
C LYS A 67 19.18 6.15 -17.73
N LYS A 68 18.96 6.25 -16.44
CA LYS A 68 18.86 5.13 -15.50
C LYS A 68 17.94 5.54 -14.35
N PHE A 69 16.93 4.75 -14.08
CA PHE A 69 16.05 4.89 -12.92
C PHE A 69 15.56 3.53 -12.46
N ASN A 70 15.10 3.47 -11.23
CA ASN A 70 14.48 2.27 -10.70
C ASN A 70 12.96 2.45 -10.64
N LEU A 71 12.22 1.42 -11.01
CA LEU A 71 10.81 1.25 -10.72
C LEU A 71 10.67 0.12 -9.71
N LEU A 72 10.26 0.45 -8.48
CA LEU A 72 10.17 -0.50 -7.38
C LEU A 72 8.72 -0.63 -6.92
N GLU A 73 8.18 -1.84 -7.00
CA GLU A 73 6.88 -2.21 -6.43
C GLU A 73 7.06 -2.83 -5.04
N PHE A 74 6.31 -2.33 -4.06
CA PHE A 74 6.21 -2.91 -2.73
C PHE A 74 5.05 -3.90 -2.69
N GLY A 75 5.30 -5.12 -2.18
CA GLY A 75 4.25 -6.12 -1.96
C GLY A 75 3.51 -6.48 -3.25
N ALA A 76 4.24 -6.93 -4.27
CA ALA A 76 3.68 -7.13 -5.62
C ALA A 76 2.62 -8.25 -5.72
N GLY A 77 2.26 -8.90 -4.62
CA GLY A 77 1.31 -10.01 -4.59
C GLY A 77 1.70 -11.13 -5.55
N ASN A 78 0.87 -11.40 -6.55
CA ASN A 78 1.19 -12.37 -7.61
C ASN A 78 2.03 -11.80 -8.76
N GLY A 79 2.43 -10.52 -8.71
CA GLY A 79 3.21 -9.84 -9.73
C GLY A 79 2.41 -9.31 -10.92
N GLU A 80 1.07 -9.26 -10.85
CA GLU A 80 0.22 -8.86 -11.98
C GLU A 80 0.41 -7.39 -12.36
N MET A 81 0.49 -6.48 -11.38
CA MET A 81 0.64 -5.05 -11.67
C MET A 81 1.96 -4.76 -12.39
N ILE A 82 3.09 -5.19 -11.83
CA ILE A 82 4.41 -4.96 -12.44
C ILE A 82 4.52 -5.60 -13.82
N LYS A 83 3.91 -6.78 -14.03
CA LYS A 83 3.87 -7.45 -15.32
C LYS A 83 3.22 -6.58 -16.39
N VAL A 84 2.01 -6.10 -16.12
CA VAL A 84 1.27 -5.25 -17.05
C VAL A 84 1.99 -3.92 -17.27
N ILE A 85 2.60 -3.36 -16.22
CA ILE A 85 3.41 -2.15 -16.34
C ILE A 85 4.58 -2.39 -17.30
N ILE A 86 5.35 -3.47 -17.13
CA ILE A 86 6.47 -3.82 -18.03
C ILE A 86 5.99 -3.97 -19.46
N GLU A 87 4.92 -4.73 -19.70
CA GLU A 87 4.33 -4.93 -21.03
C GLU A 87 3.90 -3.61 -21.67
N THR A 88 3.30 -2.70 -20.89
CA THR A 88 2.89 -1.38 -21.37
C THR A 88 4.08 -0.48 -21.67
N LEU A 89 5.12 -0.50 -20.83
CA LEU A 89 6.33 0.31 -21.03
C LEU A 89 7.11 -0.09 -22.28
N LYS A 90 6.98 -1.32 -22.79
CA LYS A 90 7.59 -1.75 -24.08
C LYS A 90 7.12 -0.87 -25.25
N ASN A 91 5.96 -0.21 -25.14
CA ASN A 91 5.49 0.78 -26.13
C ASN A 91 6.17 2.17 -25.97
N PHE A 92 7.01 2.34 -24.96
CA PHE A 92 7.78 3.56 -24.66
C PHE A 92 9.27 3.21 -24.51
N PRO A 93 9.97 2.90 -25.64
CA PRO A 93 11.31 2.31 -25.63
C PRO A 93 12.32 3.06 -24.77
N ASP A 94 12.33 4.40 -24.82
CA ASP A 94 13.26 5.21 -24.04
C ASP A 94 13.05 5.03 -22.53
N CYS A 95 11.80 4.96 -22.06
CA CYS A 95 11.50 4.72 -20.67
C CYS A 95 11.85 3.27 -20.28
N PHE A 96 11.44 2.31 -21.10
CA PHE A 96 11.64 0.88 -20.83
C PHE A 96 13.12 0.49 -20.74
N MET A 97 13.94 0.89 -21.70
CA MET A 97 15.38 0.55 -21.75
C MET A 97 16.18 1.17 -20.60
N ASN A 98 15.71 2.27 -20.03
CA ASN A 98 16.36 2.98 -18.94
C ASN A 98 15.86 2.58 -17.55
N CYS A 99 14.87 1.66 -17.47
CA CYS A 99 14.23 1.23 -16.24
C CYS A 99 14.87 -0.04 -15.67
N ASN A 100 15.25 -0.01 -14.38
CA ASN A 100 15.55 -1.19 -13.59
C ASN A 100 14.28 -1.59 -12.83
N PHE A 101 13.65 -2.70 -13.20
CA PHE A 101 12.46 -3.21 -12.51
C PHE A 101 12.82 -3.94 -11.24
N GLN A 102 12.15 -3.61 -10.15
CA GLN A 102 12.45 -4.14 -8.82
C GLN A 102 11.18 -4.45 -8.07
N ILE A 103 11.24 -5.47 -7.22
CA ILE A 103 10.18 -5.85 -6.30
C ILE A 103 10.77 -5.93 -4.88
N HIS A 104 10.04 -5.38 -3.91
CA HIS A 104 10.29 -5.59 -2.48
C HIS A 104 9.18 -6.47 -1.93
N GLU A 105 9.51 -7.74 -1.63
CA GLU A 105 8.58 -8.76 -1.16
C GLU A 105 9.20 -9.49 0.03
N LYS A 106 8.40 -9.72 1.08
CA LYS A 106 8.82 -10.40 2.30
C LYS A 106 8.55 -11.91 2.24
N SER A 107 7.44 -12.31 1.59
CA SER A 107 7.02 -13.71 1.49
C SER A 107 7.81 -14.46 0.43
N ASP A 108 8.53 -15.52 0.84
CA ASP A 108 9.25 -16.38 -0.10
C ASP A 108 8.29 -17.11 -1.04
N LEU A 109 7.11 -17.53 -0.55
CA LEU A 109 6.04 -18.11 -1.37
C LEU A 109 5.59 -17.17 -2.49
N LEU A 110 5.37 -15.89 -2.17
CA LEU A 110 4.98 -14.90 -3.17
C LEU A 110 6.13 -14.57 -4.13
N LYS A 111 7.37 -14.51 -3.65
CA LYS A 111 8.55 -14.37 -4.53
C LYS A 111 8.63 -15.48 -5.56
N GLU A 112 8.45 -16.75 -5.16
CA GLU A 112 8.44 -17.89 -6.09
C GLU A 112 7.34 -17.74 -7.15
N LYS A 113 6.13 -17.34 -6.76
CA LYS A 113 5.03 -17.07 -7.70
C LYS A 113 5.33 -15.93 -8.65
N GLN A 114 5.85 -14.82 -8.14
CA GLN A 114 6.29 -13.69 -8.94
C GLN A 114 7.35 -14.13 -9.95
N GLN A 115 8.34 -14.91 -9.55
CA GLN A 115 9.37 -15.46 -10.45
C GLN A 115 8.77 -16.33 -11.57
N LEU A 116 7.75 -17.13 -11.25
CA LEU A 116 7.03 -17.95 -12.23
C LEU A 116 6.24 -17.09 -13.23
N ASN A 117 5.52 -16.07 -12.73
CA ASN A 117 4.68 -15.21 -13.57
C ASN A 117 5.47 -14.22 -14.42
N LEU A 118 6.70 -13.90 -14.02
CA LEU A 118 7.57 -12.87 -14.61
C LEU A 118 8.83 -13.45 -15.27
N LYS A 119 8.82 -14.75 -15.62
CA LYS A 119 9.98 -15.50 -16.16
C LYS A 119 10.70 -14.84 -17.34
N SER A 120 9.97 -14.13 -18.18
CA SER A 120 10.53 -13.47 -19.37
C SER A 120 11.09 -12.08 -19.10
N GLU A 121 10.92 -11.57 -17.87
CA GLU A 121 11.24 -10.19 -17.54
C GLU A 121 12.47 -10.10 -16.62
N LYS A 122 13.29 -9.08 -16.85
CA LYS A 122 14.48 -8.84 -16.03
C LYS A 122 14.11 -8.04 -14.77
N ILE A 123 13.82 -8.75 -13.68
CA ILE A 123 13.43 -8.16 -12.39
C ILE A 123 14.45 -8.51 -11.32
N THR A 124 14.67 -7.58 -10.40
CA THR A 124 15.50 -7.76 -9.21
C THR A 124 14.65 -7.70 -7.96
N TRP A 125 14.68 -8.75 -7.13
CA TRP A 125 14.08 -8.71 -5.80
C TRP A 125 15.04 -8.09 -4.81
N ILE A 126 14.58 -7.09 -4.07
CA ILE A 126 15.40 -6.36 -3.10
C ILE A 126 14.84 -6.52 -1.68
N GLU A 127 15.72 -6.77 -0.71
CA GLU A 127 15.35 -6.88 0.70
C GLU A 127 15.45 -5.54 1.42
N ASP A 128 16.43 -4.73 1.11
CA ASP A 128 16.69 -3.43 1.74
C ASP A 128 16.64 -2.30 0.71
N ILE A 129 15.58 -1.48 0.80
CA ILE A 129 15.38 -0.33 -0.09
C ILE A 129 16.51 0.71 0.03
N LYS A 130 17.21 0.77 1.16
CA LYS A 130 18.32 1.71 1.38
C LYS A 130 19.50 1.45 0.45
N LYS A 131 19.65 0.22 -0.06
CA LYS A 131 20.66 -0.13 -1.06
C LYS A 131 20.37 0.51 -2.42
N ASN A 132 19.16 1.00 -2.64
CA ASN A 132 18.69 1.65 -3.88
C ASN A 132 19.08 3.15 -3.92
N ASN A 133 20.34 3.48 -3.74
CA ASN A 133 20.77 4.84 -3.45
C ASN A 133 21.55 5.52 -4.59
N SER A 134 21.58 4.95 -5.81
CA SER A 134 22.40 5.46 -6.93
C SER A 134 21.63 6.16 -8.04
N HIS A 135 20.31 5.90 -8.18
CA HIS A 135 19.50 6.43 -9.27
C HIS A 135 18.16 6.98 -8.75
N PRO A 136 17.50 7.89 -9.50
CA PRO A 136 16.13 8.25 -9.22
C PRO A 136 15.26 7.00 -9.13
N THR A 137 14.35 6.96 -8.15
CA THR A 137 13.49 5.79 -7.94
C THR A 137 12.03 6.20 -7.93
N ILE A 138 11.22 5.52 -8.74
CA ILE A 138 9.77 5.58 -8.71
C ILE A 138 9.30 4.38 -7.90
N PHE A 139 8.72 4.64 -6.74
CA PHE A 139 8.16 3.62 -5.87
C PHE A 139 6.66 3.51 -6.12
N LEU A 140 6.15 2.28 -6.16
CA LEU A 140 4.72 1.97 -6.22
C LEU A 140 4.34 1.15 -4.99
N ALA A 141 3.30 1.56 -4.29
CA ALA A 141 2.73 0.86 -3.15
C ALA A 141 1.21 0.81 -3.32
N ASN A 142 0.70 -0.31 -3.80
CA ASN A 142 -0.73 -0.56 -3.94
C ASN A 142 -1.15 -1.61 -2.92
N GLU A 143 -2.05 -1.26 -1.99
CA GLU A 143 -2.49 -2.14 -0.92
C GLU A 143 -1.29 -2.77 -0.18
N PHE A 144 -0.39 -1.90 0.30
CA PHE A 144 0.83 -2.30 0.99
C PHE A 144 0.89 -1.81 2.43
N PHE A 145 0.51 -0.55 2.64
CA PHE A 145 0.61 0.07 3.96
C PHE A 145 -0.50 -0.40 4.90
N ASP A 146 -1.68 -0.76 4.39
CA ASP A 146 -2.81 -1.31 5.13
C ASP A 146 -2.51 -2.67 5.78
N ALA A 147 -1.61 -3.46 5.16
CA ALA A 147 -1.16 -4.76 5.67
C ALA A 147 0.01 -4.68 6.67
N LEU A 148 0.57 -3.47 6.92
CA LEU A 148 1.66 -3.33 7.88
C LEU A 148 1.11 -3.31 9.32
N PRO A 149 1.80 -3.98 10.26
CA PRO A 149 1.36 -4.05 11.65
C PRO A 149 1.10 -2.68 12.29
N VAL A 150 -0.02 -2.54 12.97
CA VAL A 150 -0.50 -1.31 13.60
C VAL A 150 -0.65 -1.48 15.11
N LYS A 151 -0.37 -0.43 15.84
CA LYS A 151 -0.66 -0.27 17.28
C LYS A 151 -1.93 0.54 17.44
N GLN A 152 -2.72 0.23 18.47
CA GLN A 152 -3.88 1.01 18.85
C GLN A 152 -3.71 1.55 20.27
N TYR A 153 -4.06 2.82 20.43
CA TYR A 153 -4.04 3.52 21.70
C TYR A 153 -5.40 4.17 21.94
N PHE A 154 -5.87 4.09 23.18
CA PHE A 154 -7.17 4.64 23.59
C PHE A 154 -6.97 5.63 24.72
N LYS A 155 -7.66 6.76 24.64
CA LYS A 155 -7.67 7.75 25.68
C LYS A 155 -8.65 7.35 26.76
N LYS A 156 -8.19 7.28 28.01
CA LYS A 156 -9.00 7.01 29.21
C LYS A 156 -8.95 8.22 30.14
N LYS A 157 -9.70 8.18 31.24
CA LYS A 157 -9.71 9.25 32.23
C LYS A 157 -8.32 9.54 32.82
N ASP A 158 -7.52 8.49 33.02
CA ASP A 158 -6.21 8.55 33.69
C ASP A 158 -5.02 8.58 32.69
N GLY A 159 -5.27 8.80 31.40
CA GLY A 159 -4.22 8.88 30.39
C GLY A 159 -4.45 7.92 29.21
N TRP A 160 -3.38 7.60 28.51
CA TRP A 160 -3.43 6.71 27.37
C TRP A 160 -3.15 5.27 27.74
N VAL A 161 -3.84 4.34 27.08
CA VAL A 161 -3.58 2.90 27.16
C VAL A 161 -3.28 2.34 25.77
N GLU A 162 -2.37 1.37 25.69
CA GLU A 162 -2.04 0.62 24.50
C GLU A 162 -2.77 -0.72 24.51
N ARG A 163 -3.30 -1.16 23.35
CA ARG A 163 -3.93 -2.47 23.19
C ARG A 163 -2.89 -3.56 22.98
N PHE A 164 -3.09 -4.65 23.72
CA PHE A 164 -2.33 -5.89 23.67
C PHE A 164 -3.26 -7.06 23.35
N VAL A 165 -2.67 -8.18 22.93
CA VAL A 165 -3.35 -9.46 22.78
C VAL A 165 -2.74 -10.46 23.74
N ASN A 166 -3.57 -10.99 24.65
CA ASN A 166 -3.20 -12.02 25.62
C ASN A 166 -3.72 -13.38 25.13
N PHE A 167 -2.81 -14.31 24.85
CA PHE A 167 -3.13 -15.69 24.48
C PHE A 167 -3.36 -16.53 25.73
N LYS A 168 -4.56 -17.06 25.92
CA LYS A 168 -4.86 -18.07 26.94
C LYS A 168 -4.36 -19.45 26.49
N ASN A 169 -4.48 -19.73 25.21
CA ASN A 169 -3.98 -20.93 24.53
C ASN A 169 -3.91 -20.67 23.01
N LYS A 170 -3.59 -21.71 22.20
CA LYS A 170 -3.46 -21.57 20.74
C LYS A 170 -4.72 -21.11 19.99
N LYS A 171 -5.91 -21.22 20.62
CA LYS A 171 -7.21 -20.93 19.99
C LYS A 171 -7.96 -19.79 20.66
N GLU A 172 -7.55 -19.40 21.84
CA GLU A 172 -8.22 -18.39 22.66
C GLU A 172 -7.30 -17.23 22.95
N ALA A 173 -7.70 -16.05 22.54
CA ALA A 173 -7.02 -14.80 22.84
C ALA A 173 -8.04 -13.73 23.25
N GLU A 174 -7.59 -12.75 24.01
CA GLU A 174 -8.40 -11.61 24.42
C GLU A 174 -7.59 -10.31 24.32
N PHE A 175 -8.27 -9.19 24.11
CA PHE A 175 -7.63 -7.89 24.21
C PHE A 175 -7.38 -7.51 25.67
N LYS A 176 -6.19 -6.93 25.89
CA LYS A 176 -5.79 -6.27 27.14
C LYS A 176 -5.38 -4.83 26.85
N GLU A 177 -5.46 -3.99 27.85
CA GLU A 177 -5.03 -2.60 27.75
C GLU A 177 -4.04 -2.30 28.86
N HIS A 178 -2.91 -1.65 28.51
CA HIS A 178 -1.89 -1.25 29.47
C HIS A 178 -1.63 0.25 29.40
N PRO A 179 -1.44 0.92 30.54
CA PRO A 179 -1.03 2.32 30.57
C PRO A 179 0.23 2.55 29.73
N THR A 180 0.25 3.64 28.96
CA THR A 180 1.37 3.96 28.08
C THR A 180 1.66 5.45 28.04
N ASP A 181 2.90 5.79 27.71
CA ASP A 181 3.35 7.16 27.47
C ASP A 181 3.35 7.45 25.96
N ILE A 182 2.32 8.14 25.47
CA ILE A 182 2.20 8.52 24.08
C ILE A 182 3.29 9.51 23.63
N GLY A 183 3.88 10.25 24.59
CA GLY A 183 4.95 11.22 24.32
C GLY A 183 6.18 10.58 23.67
N LYS A 184 6.46 9.31 23.93
CA LYS A 184 7.54 8.57 23.27
C LYS A 184 7.31 8.41 21.78
N ILE A 185 6.06 8.22 21.36
CA ILE A 185 5.69 8.11 19.95
C ILE A 185 5.81 9.48 19.30
N GLU A 186 5.33 10.52 19.95
CA GLU A 186 5.39 11.91 19.48
C GLU A 186 6.84 12.37 19.28
N GLN A 187 7.73 12.02 20.21
CA GLN A 187 9.16 12.28 20.05
C GLN A 187 9.75 11.58 18.80
N ASN A 188 9.40 10.31 18.57
CA ASN A 188 9.87 9.57 17.41
C ASN A 188 9.31 10.13 16.09
N LEU A 189 8.08 10.62 16.10
CA LEU A 189 7.42 11.22 14.95
C LEU A 189 7.81 12.69 14.74
N ASN A 190 8.31 13.34 15.80
CA ASN A 190 8.61 14.78 15.85
C ASN A 190 7.38 15.66 15.57
N PHE A 191 6.19 15.18 15.93
CA PHE A 191 4.94 15.95 15.99
C PHE A 191 3.94 15.33 16.95
N ASN A 192 3.01 16.15 17.44
CA ASN A 192 1.94 15.71 18.34
C ASN A 192 0.87 14.95 17.55
N ILE A 193 0.81 13.61 17.74
CA ILE A 193 -0.16 12.72 17.12
C ILE A 193 -1.44 12.61 17.95
N SER A 194 -1.37 12.88 19.27
CA SER A 194 -2.46 12.67 20.22
C SER A 194 -3.43 13.85 20.34
N ASN A 195 -3.07 15.00 19.76
CA ASN A 195 -3.90 16.20 19.89
C ASN A 195 -5.30 15.97 19.30
N GLU A 196 -6.34 16.24 20.11
CA GLU A 196 -7.76 16.07 19.78
C GLU A 196 -8.18 14.62 19.42
N GLN A 197 -7.35 13.61 19.77
CA GLN A 197 -7.66 12.21 19.51
C GLN A 197 -8.24 11.53 20.75
N GLU A 198 -9.17 10.60 20.51
CA GLU A 198 -9.67 9.63 21.50
C GLU A 198 -9.11 8.22 21.23
N ILE A 199 -8.72 7.98 19.99
CA ILE A 199 -8.05 6.77 19.52
C ILE A 199 -6.89 7.15 18.61
N ILE A 200 -5.83 6.34 18.62
CA ILE A 200 -4.70 6.47 17.69
C ILE A 200 -4.44 5.09 17.08
N GLU A 201 -4.48 5.01 15.76
CA GLU A 201 -3.92 3.89 15.00
C GLU A 201 -2.57 4.33 14.42
N TYR A 202 -1.51 3.65 14.81
CA TYR A 202 -0.13 4.00 14.46
C TYR A 202 0.66 2.77 14.02
N SER A 203 1.13 2.76 12.78
CA SER A 203 1.99 1.71 12.24
C SER A 203 3.47 2.13 12.28
N PRO A 204 4.29 1.64 13.23
CA PRO A 204 5.72 1.94 13.26
C PRO A 204 6.44 1.56 11.96
N GLY A 205 6.00 0.46 11.31
CA GLY A 205 6.51 -0.01 10.04
C GLY A 205 6.29 0.99 8.91
N SER A 206 5.08 1.55 8.79
CA SER A 206 4.72 2.55 7.79
C SER A 206 5.62 3.78 7.87
N PHE A 207 5.80 4.33 9.07
CA PHE A 207 6.65 5.51 9.27
C PHE A 207 8.14 5.22 9.03
N LYS A 208 8.60 4.00 9.33
CA LYS A 208 9.96 3.56 8.99
C LYS A 208 10.18 3.50 7.47
N TYR A 209 9.21 2.95 6.72
CA TYR A 209 9.25 2.95 5.25
C TYR A 209 9.23 4.38 4.71
N LEU A 210 8.27 5.21 5.12
CA LEU A 210 8.17 6.61 4.70
C LEU A 210 9.47 7.38 4.96
N LYS A 211 10.06 7.25 6.15
CA LYS A 211 11.34 7.90 6.51
C LYS A 211 12.48 7.49 5.57
N ASN A 212 12.59 6.20 5.26
CA ASN A 212 13.61 5.68 4.36
C ASN A 212 13.39 6.19 2.93
N ILE A 213 12.15 6.13 2.44
CA ILE A 213 11.77 6.61 1.10
C ILE A 213 12.05 8.12 0.99
N CYS A 214 11.61 8.93 1.96
CA CYS A 214 11.87 10.36 1.98
C CYS A 214 13.36 10.68 1.93
N SER A 215 14.18 9.92 2.67
CA SER A 215 15.64 10.08 2.66
C SER A 215 16.23 9.77 1.28
N LEU A 216 15.76 8.71 0.60
CA LEU A 216 16.18 8.36 -0.76
C LEU A 216 15.73 9.42 -1.78
N LEU A 217 14.48 9.89 -1.70
CA LEU A 217 13.96 10.93 -2.59
C LEU A 217 14.73 12.26 -2.44
N LYS A 218 15.09 12.64 -1.21
CA LYS A 218 15.94 13.82 -0.98
C LYS A 218 17.30 13.68 -1.66
N LYS A 219 17.91 12.51 -1.57
CA LYS A 219 19.26 12.26 -2.12
C LYS A 219 19.23 12.12 -3.64
N ASN A 220 18.37 11.27 -4.21
CA ASN A 220 18.50 10.78 -5.59
C ASN A 220 17.42 11.28 -6.54
N ASP A 221 16.38 11.97 -6.04
CA ASP A 221 15.16 12.29 -6.77
C ASP A 221 14.23 11.08 -6.98
N GLY A 222 13.07 11.27 -7.62
CA GLY A 222 12.04 10.28 -7.80
C GLY A 222 10.73 10.64 -7.09
N GLY A 223 9.94 9.64 -6.78
CA GLY A 223 8.69 9.78 -6.03
C GLY A 223 8.09 8.44 -5.63
N ILE A 224 7.11 8.47 -4.74
CA ILE A 224 6.28 7.29 -4.42
C ILE A 224 4.82 7.59 -4.70
N LEU A 225 4.16 6.66 -5.40
CA LEU A 225 2.71 6.60 -5.55
C LEU A 225 2.18 5.53 -4.60
N ILE A 226 1.39 5.96 -3.62
CA ILE A 226 0.68 5.10 -2.66
C ILE A 226 -0.79 5.07 -3.05
N ILE A 227 -1.36 3.88 -3.21
CA ILE A 227 -2.78 3.64 -3.49
C ILE A 227 -3.28 2.66 -2.44
N ASP A 228 -4.15 3.12 -1.54
CA ASP A 228 -4.52 2.30 -0.40
C ASP A 228 -5.87 2.73 0.20
N TYR A 229 -6.46 1.85 1.01
CA TYR A 229 -7.65 2.18 1.80
C TYR A 229 -7.35 3.31 2.76
N GLY A 230 -8.26 4.27 2.88
CA GLY A 230 -8.01 5.29 3.87
C GLY A 230 -8.90 6.50 3.82
N TYR A 231 -8.58 7.42 4.70
CA TYR A 231 -9.36 8.62 4.95
C TYR A 231 -8.45 9.84 5.19
N LEU A 232 -9.07 11.03 5.19
CA LEU A 232 -8.37 12.31 5.34
C LEU A 232 -8.80 13.07 6.61
N ASP A 233 -9.63 12.47 7.44
CA ASP A 233 -10.12 13.12 8.65
C ASP A 233 -8.98 13.48 9.60
N ILE A 234 -9.14 14.58 10.33
CA ILE A 234 -8.19 14.97 11.36
C ILE A 234 -8.25 13.98 12.52
N LYS A 235 -9.47 13.57 12.90
CA LYS A 235 -9.69 12.53 13.92
C LYS A 235 -9.42 11.15 13.36
N MET A 236 -8.73 10.34 14.14
CA MET A 236 -8.53 8.94 13.81
C MET A 236 -9.75 8.10 14.22
N HIS A 237 -9.90 6.98 13.54
CA HIS A 237 -10.97 6.02 13.75
C HIS A 237 -10.37 4.66 14.10
N GLU A 238 -11.14 3.81 14.78
CA GLU A 238 -10.82 2.39 14.94
C GLU A 238 -11.22 1.67 13.66
N THR A 239 -10.23 1.30 12.86
CA THR A 239 -10.45 0.77 11.51
C THR A 239 -9.90 -0.64 11.32
N LEU A 240 -9.20 -1.16 12.32
CA LEU A 240 -8.61 -2.50 12.31
C LEU A 240 -9.68 -3.56 12.10
N GLN A 241 -9.50 -4.41 11.11
CA GLN A 241 -10.44 -5.45 10.71
C GLN A 241 -9.74 -6.73 10.29
N ALA A 242 -10.43 -7.84 10.38
CA ALA A 242 -10.01 -9.12 9.82
C ALA A 242 -10.99 -9.58 8.74
N ILE A 243 -10.47 -10.15 7.65
CA ILE A 243 -11.25 -10.69 6.55
C ILE A 243 -10.82 -12.12 6.27
N LYS A 244 -11.82 -13.02 6.15
CA LYS A 244 -11.65 -14.40 5.75
C LYS A 244 -12.78 -14.80 4.80
N ASP A 245 -12.45 -15.46 3.69
CA ASP A 245 -13.44 -15.91 2.69
C ASP A 245 -14.40 -14.77 2.26
N HIS A 246 -13.84 -13.56 2.03
CA HIS A 246 -14.57 -12.32 1.67
C HIS A 246 -15.58 -11.82 2.72
N LYS A 247 -15.45 -12.23 3.99
CA LYS A 247 -16.33 -11.82 5.09
C LYS A 247 -15.53 -11.28 6.26
N TYR A 248 -16.12 -10.33 6.97
CA TYR A 248 -15.54 -9.86 8.24
C TYR A 248 -15.47 -11.03 9.24
N SER A 249 -14.33 -11.12 9.90
CA SER A 249 -14.02 -12.10 10.96
C SER A 249 -13.58 -11.36 12.22
N ASN A 250 -13.64 -12.05 13.35
CA ASN A 250 -13.03 -11.53 14.57
C ASN A 250 -11.49 -11.61 14.44
N ILE A 251 -10.82 -10.52 14.81
CA ILE A 251 -9.35 -10.40 14.73
C ILE A 251 -8.63 -11.48 15.55
N LEU A 252 -9.23 -11.88 16.68
CA LEU A 252 -8.69 -12.89 17.59
C LEU A 252 -9.07 -14.32 17.22
N GLU A 253 -9.88 -14.50 16.17
CA GLU A 253 -10.26 -15.79 15.63
C GLU A 253 -9.50 -16.07 14.33
N ASN A 254 -9.31 -17.35 14.00
CA ASN A 254 -8.64 -17.77 12.76
C ASN A 254 -7.26 -17.11 12.55
N ILE A 255 -6.47 -16.99 13.63
CA ILE A 255 -5.14 -16.36 13.62
C ILE A 255 -4.24 -17.07 12.60
N GLY A 256 -3.70 -16.29 11.66
CA GLY A 256 -2.92 -16.82 10.54
C GLY A 256 -3.76 -17.36 9.37
N ASP A 257 -5.09 -17.37 9.45
CA ASP A 257 -6.00 -17.76 8.37
C ASP A 257 -6.85 -16.61 7.84
N SER A 258 -6.82 -15.47 8.53
CA SER A 258 -7.51 -14.25 8.14
C SER A 258 -6.49 -13.17 7.80
N ASP A 259 -6.81 -12.34 6.82
CA ASP A 259 -6.07 -11.10 6.62
C ASP A 259 -6.46 -10.08 7.68
N ILE A 260 -5.50 -9.30 8.13
CA ILE A 260 -5.72 -8.24 9.12
C ILE A 260 -5.23 -6.93 8.51
N THR A 261 -6.16 -6.00 8.29
CA THR A 261 -5.89 -4.72 7.64
C THR A 261 -6.48 -3.56 8.46
N TYR A 262 -6.06 -2.34 8.14
CA TYR A 262 -6.61 -1.12 8.71
C TYR A 262 -6.65 -0.01 7.65
N ASN A 263 -7.51 1.00 7.84
CA ASN A 263 -7.59 2.14 6.93
C ASN A 263 -6.54 3.19 7.28
N ILE A 264 -5.73 3.58 6.31
CA ILE A 264 -4.65 4.55 6.52
C ILE A 264 -5.24 5.95 6.72
N ASN A 265 -4.82 6.64 7.79
CA ASN A 265 -5.03 8.07 7.90
C ASN A 265 -3.98 8.81 7.07
N PHE A 266 -4.33 9.20 5.83
CA PHE A 266 -3.42 9.92 4.93
C PHE A 266 -3.07 11.33 5.40
N ASN A 267 -3.89 11.93 6.26
CA ASN A 267 -3.56 13.22 6.87
C ASN A 267 -2.34 13.12 7.80
N ILE A 268 -2.22 12.02 8.54
CA ILE A 268 -1.04 11.76 9.40
C ILE A 268 0.20 11.50 8.54
N PHE A 269 0.08 10.74 7.45
CA PHE A 269 1.17 10.58 6.50
C PHE A 269 1.62 11.95 5.94
N LYS A 270 0.65 12.80 5.53
CA LYS A 270 0.94 14.16 5.06
C LYS A 270 1.68 14.97 6.12
N LYS A 271 1.21 15.01 7.37
CA LYS A 271 1.87 15.70 8.49
C LYS A 271 3.32 15.23 8.68
N PHE A 272 3.56 13.93 8.55
CA PHE A 272 4.90 13.37 8.64
C PHE A 272 5.79 13.84 7.48
N ILE A 273 5.26 13.84 6.24
CA ILE A 273 6.00 14.27 5.05
C ILE A 273 6.30 15.76 5.08
N ASP A 274 5.39 16.58 5.60
CA ASP A 274 5.56 18.04 5.67
C ASP A 274 6.77 18.48 6.53
N GLN A 275 7.32 17.58 7.36
CA GLN A 275 8.57 17.81 8.09
C GLN A 275 9.84 17.75 7.20
N PHE A 276 9.71 17.26 5.98
CA PHE A 276 10.84 17.19 5.04
C PHE A 276 10.80 18.38 4.08
N ASP A 277 11.50 19.45 4.39
CA ASP A 277 11.45 20.75 3.68
C ASP A 277 11.51 20.67 2.15
N GLN A 278 12.23 19.67 1.61
CA GLN A 278 12.41 19.50 0.16
C GLN A 278 11.30 18.68 -0.50
N LEU A 279 10.43 18.04 0.27
CA LEU A 279 9.38 17.17 -0.22
C LEU A 279 8.01 17.80 -0.05
N ASN A 280 7.07 17.37 -0.88
CA ASN A 280 5.65 17.60 -0.70
C ASN A 280 4.85 16.36 -1.09
N SER A 281 3.61 16.32 -0.64
CA SER A 281 2.64 15.30 -1.03
C SER A 281 1.45 15.94 -1.76
N LEU A 282 0.90 15.19 -2.70
CA LEU A 282 -0.39 15.43 -3.34
C LEU A 282 -1.29 14.26 -3.00
N ILE A 283 -2.56 14.51 -2.71
CA ILE A 283 -3.53 13.46 -2.36
C ILE A 283 -4.79 13.65 -3.19
N SER A 284 -5.34 12.55 -3.68
CA SER A 284 -6.62 12.47 -4.38
C SER A 284 -7.38 11.22 -3.93
N ASN A 285 -8.66 11.10 -4.23
CA ASN A 285 -9.32 9.80 -4.19
C ASN A 285 -9.04 9.01 -5.49
N GLN A 286 -9.25 7.70 -5.45
CA GLN A 286 -8.97 6.83 -6.59
C GLN A 286 -9.82 7.17 -7.81
N LYS A 287 -11.10 7.52 -7.61
CA LYS A 287 -11.99 7.93 -8.71
C LYS A 287 -11.37 9.09 -9.48
N LYS A 288 -11.06 10.20 -8.82
CA LYS A 288 -10.48 11.40 -9.46
C LYS A 288 -9.16 11.07 -10.15
N PHE A 289 -8.27 10.37 -9.46
CA PHE A 289 -6.97 9.97 -10.01
C PHE A 289 -7.13 9.16 -11.30
N LEU A 290 -7.89 8.07 -11.27
CA LEU A 290 -8.05 7.19 -12.41
C LEU A 290 -8.79 7.85 -13.58
N THR A 291 -9.83 8.65 -13.30
CA THR A 291 -10.55 9.39 -14.35
C THR A 291 -9.69 10.46 -14.99
N SER A 292 -8.92 11.24 -14.22
CA SER A 292 -7.96 12.22 -14.75
C SER A 292 -6.85 11.56 -15.59
N MET A 293 -6.50 10.32 -15.24
CA MET A 293 -5.54 9.52 -16.02
C MET A 293 -6.14 8.85 -17.25
N GLY A 294 -7.45 8.99 -17.51
CA GLY A 294 -8.10 8.51 -18.71
C GLY A 294 -8.53 7.03 -18.67
N ILE A 295 -8.84 6.46 -17.49
CA ILE A 295 -9.26 5.06 -17.39
C ILE A 295 -10.52 4.75 -18.19
N VAL A 296 -11.48 5.69 -18.26
CA VAL A 296 -12.73 5.54 -19.01
C VAL A 296 -12.43 5.52 -20.52
N GLN A 297 -11.66 6.49 -21.00
CA GLN A 297 -11.25 6.58 -22.41
C GLN A 297 -10.48 5.34 -22.86
N ARG A 298 -9.59 4.83 -21.98
CA ARG A 298 -8.88 3.58 -22.28
C ARG A 298 -9.82 2.39 -22.40
N ALA A 299 -10.82 2.29 -21.51
CA ALA A 299 -11.85 1.25 -21.58
C ALA A 299 -12.71 1.36 -22.85
N GLU A 300 -13.07 2.57 -23.26
CA GLU A 300 -13.79 2.82 -24.52
C GLU A 300 -13.01 2.30 -25.72
N ILE A 301 -11.73 2.66 -25.86
CA ILE A 301 -10.85 2.18 -26.95
C ILE A 301 -10.77 0.65 -26.97
N ILE A 302 -10.60 0.00 -25.81
CA ILE A 302 -10.57 -1.46 -25.71
C ILE A 302 -11.92 -2.04 -26.14
N SER A 303 -13.02 -1.40 -25.74
CA SER A 303 -14.38 -1.89 -26.01
C SER A 303 -14.74 -1.93 -27.50
N GLU A 304 -14.09 -1.12 -28.35
CA GLU A 304 -14.32 -1.14 -29.80
C GLU A 304 -13.95 -2.48 -30.46
N ASN A 305 -12.98 -3.19 -29.86
CA ASN A 305 -12.36 -4.38 -30.43
C ASN A 305 -12.73 -5.69 -29.71
N ILE A 306 -13.73 -5.69 -28.83
CA ILE A 306 -14.18 -6.89 -28.09
C ILE A 306 -15.68 -7.15 -28.29
N PRO A 307 -16.16 -8.41 -28.11
CA PRO A 307 -17.59 -8.76 -28.20
C PRO A 307 -18.45 -8.01 -27.16
N PHE A 308 -19.73 -7.83 -27.47
CA PHE A 308 -20.67 -7.10 -26.59
C PHE A 308 -20.75 -7.68 -25.17
N SER A 309 -20.70 -9.00 -25.02
CA SER A 309 -20.68 -9.68 -23.73
C SER A 309 -19.50 -9.28 -22.85
N GLU A 310 -18.33 -9.07 -23.45
CA GLU A 310 -17.10 -8.66 -22.75
C GLU A 310 -17.09 -7.17 -22.44
N LYS A 311 -17.80 -6.33 -23.25
CA LYS A 311 -17.93 -4.90 -22.97
C LYS A 311 -18.59 -4.64 -21.62
N SER A 312 -19.70 -5.34 -21.33
CA SER A 312 -20.42 -5.19 -20.08
C SER A 312 -19.55 -5.54 -18.87
N ASP A 313 -18.77 -6.63 -18.96
CA ASP A 313 -17.85 -7.04 -17.91
C ASP A 313 -16.71 -6.00 -17.72
N LEU A 314 -16.13 -5.51 -18.83
CA LEU A 314 -15.10 -4.47 -18.78
C LEU A 314 -15.59 -3.21 -18.04
N PHE A 315 -16.74 -2.67 -18.46
CA PHE A 315 -17.28 -1.45 -17.82
C PHE A 315 -17.74 -1.69 -16.38
N TYR A 316 -18.26 -2.87 -16.06
CA TYR A 316 -18.56 -3.24 -14.68
C TYR A 316 -17.31 -3.20 -13.79
N ARG A 317 -16.18 -3.76 -14.28
CA ARG A 317 -14.88 -3.75 -13.57
C ARG A 317 -14.33 -2.33 -13.43
N ILE A 318 -14.39 -1.50 -14.49
CA ILE A 318 -14.00 -0.09 -14.39
C ILE A 318 -14.87 0.64 -13.37
N ARG A 319 -16.20 0.46 -13.44
CA ARG A 319 -17.12 1.06 -12.47
C ARG A 319 -16.73 0.70 -11.03
N ARG A 320 -16.40 -0.56 -10.77
CA ARG A 320 -15.98 -0.99 -9.42
C ARG A 320 -14.80 -0.18 -8.88
N LEU A 321 -13.85 0.21 -9.74
CA LEU A 321 -12.68 1.00 -9.36
C LEU A 321 -13.00 2.49 -9.11
N ILE A 322 -13.99 3.05 -9.83
CA ILE A 322 -14.24 4.51 -9.81
C ILE A 322 -15.57 4.92 -9.16
N ASP A 323 -16.45 3.98 -8.83
CA ASP A 323 -17.72 4.27 -8.15
C ASP A 323 -17.45 4.71 -6.70
N GLU A 324 -18.06 5.83 -6.30
CA GLU A 324 -17.90 6.43 -4.96
C GLU A 324 -18.33 5.49 -3.83
N LYS A 325 -19.34 4.65 -4.07
CA LYS A 325 -19.87 3.69 -3.09
C LYS A 325 -19.04 2.40 -3.01
N GLN A 326 -18.02 2.28 -3.85
CA GLN A 326 -17.10 1.13 -3.89
C GLN A 326 -15.67 1.60 -3.62
N MET A 327 -14.74 1.35 -4.56
CA MET A 327 -13.32 1.67 -4.36
C MET A 327 -12.99 3.15 -4.62
N GLY A 328 -13.85 3.88 -5.37
CA GLY A 328 -13.52 5.21 -5.86
C GLY A 328 -13.26 6.26 -4.77
N GLU A 329 -14.05 6.25 -3.68
CA GLU A 329 -13.83 7.12 -2.51
C GLU A 329 -13.07 6.42 -1.38
N LEU A 330 -13.24 5.10 -1.21
CA LEU A 330 -12.59 4.34 -0.16
C LEU A 330 -11.06 4.42 -0.28
N PHE A 331 -10.55 4.28 -1.51
CA PHE A 331 -9.12 4.36 -1.77
C PHE A 331 -8.65 5.80 -1.93
N LYS A 332 -7.50 6.09 -1.37
CA LYS A 332 -6.76 7.34 -1.59
C LYS A 332 -5.50 7.06 -2.38
N VAL A 333 -5.14 8.06 -3.18
CA VAL A 333 -3.90 8.05 -3.95
C VAL A 333 -3.03 9.18 -3.46
N MET A 334 -1.80 8.88 -3.03
CA MET A 334 -0.86 9.87 -2.53
C MET A 334 0.44 9.81 -3.33
N LEU A 335 0.86 10.95 -3.87
CA LEU A 335 2.17 11.14 -4.49
C LEU A 335 3.07 11.93 -3.54
N ILE A 336 4.24 11.38 -3.21
CA ILE A 336 5.31 12.10 -2.50
C ILE A 336 6.47 12.32 -3.45
N LYS A 337 6.92 13.56 -3.60
CA LYS A 337 8.01 13.95 -4.50
C LYS A 337 8.72 15.21 -4.03
N LYS A 338 9.80 15.59 -4.71
CA LYS A 338 10.47 16.88 -4.43
C LYS A 338 9.56 18.07 -4.81
N LYS A 339 9.57 19.12 -3.97
CA LYS A 339 8.83 20.38 -4.20
C LYS A 339 9.19 21.05 -5.52
N LYS A 340 10.45 20.93 -5.98
CA LYS A 340 10.90 21.49 -7.26
C LYS A 340 10.25 20.83 -8.47
N ASN A 341 9.86 19.56 -8.38
CA ASN A 341 9.13 18.88 -9.44
C ASN A 341 7.68 19.36 -9.45
N LYS A 342 7.24 19.95 -10.57
CA LYS A 342 5.89 20.54 -10.73
C LYS A 342 4.83 19.56 -11.24
N PHE A 343 5.17 18.28 -11.36
CA PHE A 343 4.25 17.23 -11.81
C PHE A 343 3.00 17.15 -10.93
N LYS A 344 1.84 17.12 -11.57
CA LYS A 344 0.52 17.03 -10.90
C LYS A 344 -0.45 16.08 -11.62
N THR A 345 -0.04 15.47 -12.75
CA THR A 345 -0.92 14.61 -13.55
C THR A 345 -1.57 13.53 -12.69
N GLY A 346 -2.90 13.44 -12.75
CA GLY A 346 -3.73 12.60 -11.88
C GLY A 346 -4.13 13.26 -10.55
N PHE A 347 -3.60 14.45 -10.23
CA PHE A 347 -3.85 15.21 -9.00
C PHE A 347 -4.30 16.66 -9.28
N GLU A 348 -4.72 16.93 -10.51
CA GLU A 348 -5.29 18.23 -10.85
C GLU A 348 -6.56 18.44 -10.00
N ILE A 349 -6.65 19.64 -9.41
CA ILE A 349 -7.87 20.11 -8.75
C ILE A 349 -8.67 20.82 -9.84
N ASP A 350 -9.89 20.34 -10.10
CA ASP A 350 -10.88 21.03 -10.96
C ASP A 350 -11.21 22.41 -10.41
#